data_2b4809d99d607642f6d69dfe5750dcf1
#
_entry.id   2b4809d99d607642f6d69dfe5750dcf1
#
_cell.length_a   1.000
_cell.length_b   1.000
_cell.length_c   1.000
_cell.angle_alpha   90.00
_cell.angle_beta   90.00
_cell.angle_gamma   90.00
#
_symmetry.space_group_name_H-M   'P 1'
#
loop_
_entity.id
_entity.type
_entity.pdbx_description
1 polymer ?
#
loop_
_entity_poly.entity_id
_entity_poly.type
_entity_poly.pdbx_seq_one_letter_code
_entity_poly.pdbx_strand_id
1 'polypeptide(L)'
;WQINDQWSTNVEYNYVSDKDYFADLDNDPNTRTDLNQRRAWELNYGNGIPGLRAQLRAEDFQTLDPDISDVDRPYARLPQLLVNYVTGNPQGLEYEFNNDSAYFQKKINNDADLNNPQPTDGSNVYEPSGTRLYNDLSARYNLRNQWSFFIPQVSVRTLNTFYDQKTIDRLDETQRKESEDQSVIVPEFTLDTGLTFEKEGKYLQTLSPRAFYAYSPYKNQDGYPNFDSTAASINYDQLFNPRRFYGHDRLEDNNFLSLGLSYSLFDTIGLERLRASIGQSYFFDDRKVTLNNSKDDPFNTEKQTGPVISLSSQLSENFTVNLNSMWM
;
A
#
# COMPACT_ATOMS: atom_id res chain seq x y z
N TRP A 1 -2.53 21.26 -15.22
CA TRP A 1 -2.08 22.65 -15.41
C TRP A 1 -1.08 23.05 -14.35
N GLN A 2 0.01 23.70 -14.77
CA GLN A 2 0.95 24.35 -13.88
C GLN A 2 0.40 25.74 -13.53
N ILE A 3 0.17 26.03 -12.23
CA ILE A 3 -0.33 27.33 -11.76
C ILE A 3 0.87 28.28 -11.58
N ASN A 4 1.93 27.79 -10.95
CA ASN A 4 3.23 28.43 -10.77
C ASN A 4 4.29 27.37 -10.44
N ASP A 5 5.51 27.77 -10.09
CA ASP A 5 6.62 26.83 -9.81
C ASP A 5 6.34 25.87 -8.65
N GLN A 6 5.42 26.20 -7.76
CA GLN A 6 5.09 25.44 -6.55
C GLN A 6 3.78 24.68 -6.65
N TRP A 7 2.84 25.15 -7.45
CA TRP A 7 1.47 24.66 -7.51
C TRP A 7 1.10 24.15 -8.88
N SER A 8 0.52 22.96 -8.92
CA SER A 8 -0.11 22.42 -10.14
C SER A 8 -1.48 21.82 -9.81
N THR A 9 -2.35 21.77 -10.80
CA THR A 9 -3.66 21.11 -10.67
C THR A 9 -3.87 20.14 -11.82
N ASN A 10 -4.53 19.03 -11.51
CA ASN A 10 -4.95 18.03 -12.48
C ASN A 10 -6.45 17.79 -12.37
N VAL A 11 -7.10 17.62 -13.51
CA VAL A 11 -8.51 17.23 -13.60
C VAL A 11 -8.60 16.03 -14.54
N GLU A 12 -9.14 14.94 -14.01
CA GLU A 12 -9.51 13.76 -14.77
C GLU A 12 -11.02 13.60 -14.68
N TYR A 13 -11.70 13.55 -15.80
CA TYR A 13 -13.15 13.41 -15.81
C TYR A 13 -13.57 12.40 -16.85
N ASN A 14 -13.90 11.21 -16.37
CA ASN A 14 -14.41 10.11 -17.17
C ASN A 14 -15.90 9.92 -16.87
N TYR A 15 -16.72 9.96 -17.91
CA TYR A 15 -18.17 9.77 -17.79
C TYR A 15 -18.72 9.13 -19.04
N VAL A 16 -19.55 8.15 -18.86
CA VAL A 16 -20.35 7.55 -19.94
C VAL A 16 -21.82 7.67 -19.60
N SER A 17 -22.63 8.06 -20.62
CA SER A 17 -24.08 8.20 -20.48
C SER A 17 -24.81 6.86 -20.53
N ASP A 18 -24.20 5.87 -21.17
CA ASP A 18 -24.71 4.53 -21.34
C ASP A 18 -23.82 3.52 -20.61
N LYS A 19 -24.40 2.71 -19.74
CA LYS A 19 -23.66 1.69 -18.98
C LYS A 19 -23.10 0.59 -19.88
N ASP A 20 -23.78 0.30 -20.97
CA ASP A 20 -23.40 -0.74 -21.93
C ASP A 20 -22.40 -0.23 -22.99
N TYR A 21 -22.02 1.07 -22.92
CA TYR A 21 -21.14 1.74 -23.88
C TYR A 21 -19.87 0.93 -24.24
N PHE A 22 -19.17 0.40 -23.25
CA PHE A 22 -17.97 -0.41 -23.48
C PHE A 22 -18.29 -1.81 -24.00
N ALA A 23 -19.44 -2.37 -23.64
CA ALA A 23 -19.88 -3.67 -24.15
C ALA A 23 -20.29 -3.58 -25.63
N ASP A 24 -20.90 -2.47 -26.02
CA ASP A 24 -21.39 -2.24 -27.37
C ASP A 24 -20.28 -1.81 -28.36
N LEU A 25 -19.25 -1.12 -27.87
CA LEU A 25 -18.14 -0.62 -28.73
C LEU A 25 -17.04 -1.62 -29.01
N ASP A 26 -17.10 -2.82 -28.48
CA ASP A 26 -15.96 -3.59 -28.26
C ASP A 26 -15.55 -4.69 -29.00
N ASN A 27 -14.28 -4.71 -29.30
CA ASN A 27 -13.43 -5.88 -29.49
C ASN A 27 -12.10 -5.82 -28.70
N ASP A 28 -11.89 -4.85 -27.81
CA ASP A 28 -10.68 -4.77 -26.99
C ASP A 28 -10.96 -5.31 -25.57
N PRO A 29 -10.35 -6.48 -25.20
CA PRO A 29 -10.52 -7.07 -23.85
C PRO A 29 -10.10 -6.13 -22.71
N ASN A 30 -9.26 -5.11 -22.97
CA ASN A 30 -8.80 -4.18 -21.96
C ASN A 30 -9.86 -3.13 -21.59
N THR A 31 -10.78 -2.79 -22.48
CA THR A 31 -11.87 -1.83 -22.19
C THR A 31 -13.00 -2.43 -21.36
N ARG A 32 -13.14 -3.76 -21.37
CA ARG A 32 -14.15 -4.47 -20.57
C ARG A 32 -13.86 -4.56 -19.07
N THR A 33 -12.63 -4.26 -18.65
CA THR A 33 -12.18 -4.40 -17.25
C THR A 33 -12.37 -3.12 -16.43
N ASP A 34 -12.60 -1.98 -17.06
CA ASP A 34 -12.81 -0.71 -16.37
C ASP A 34 -14.25 -0.55 -15.89
N LEU A 35 -14.61 -1.34 -14.89
CA LEU A 35 -15.96 -1.32 -14.28
C LEU A 35 -16.28 0.02 -13.59
N ASN A 36 -15.25 0.79 -13.19
CA ASN A 36 -15.39 2.04 -12.46
C ASN A 36 -14.68 3.19 -13.17
N GLN A 37 -15.43 4.15 -13.68
CA GLN A 37 -14.88 5.35 -14.32
C GLN A 37 -14.50 6.39 -13.28
N ARG A 38 -13.20 6.66 -13.17
CA ARG A 38 -12.65 7.61 -12.19
C ARG A 38 -12.92 9.05 -12.61
N ARG A 39 -13.31 9.88 -11.63
CA ARG A 39 -13.39 11.34 -11.73
C ARG A 39 -12.61 11.92 -10.58
N ALA A 40 -11.61 12.75 -10.88
CA ALA A 40 -10.77 13.31 -9.85
C ALA A 40 -10.35 14.74 -10.15
N TRP A 41 -10.23 15.53 -9.10
CA TRP A 41 -9.53 16.80 -9.07
C TRP A 41 -8.40 16.73 -8.05
N GLU A 42 -7.25 17.24 -8.44
CA GLU A 42 -6.04 17.24 -7.64
C GLU A 42 -5.37 18.60 -7.65
N LEU A 43 -4.98 19.08 -6.48
CA LEU A 43 -4.14 20.25 -6.29
C LEU A 43 -2.84 19.80 -5.62
N ASN A 44 -1.72 20.00 -6.29
CA ASN A 44 -0.41 19.55 -5.85
C ASN A 44 0.46 20.73 -5.45
N TYR A 45 1.17 20.57 -4.34
CA TYR A 45 2.19 21.49 -3.87
C TYR A 45 3.56 20.80 -3.83
N GLY A 46 4.57 21.48 -4.36
CA GLY A 46 5.97 21.03 -4.33
C GLY A 46 6.92 22.19 -4.66
N ASN A 47 8.23 21.96 -4.55
CA ASN A 47 9.29 22.92 -4.90
C ASN A 47 9.29 24.25 -4.14
N GLY A 48 8.42 24.46 -3.14
CA GLY A 48 8.40 25.66 -2.33
C GLY A 48 9.23 25.48 -1.05
N ILE A 49 8.78 24.60 -0.17
CA ILE A 49 9.51 24.23 1.04
C ILE A 49 10.34 22.99 0.73
N PRO A 50 11.68 23.00 0.93
CA PRO A 50 12.52 21.83 0.67
C PRO A 50 12.01 20.60 1.42
N GLY A 51 11.84 19.48 0.71
CA GLY A 51 11.38 18.23 1.27
C GLY A 51 9.87 18.10 1.49
N LEU A 52 9.09 19.19 1.33
CA LEU A 52 7.62 19.15 1.48
C LEU A 52 6.94 18.91 0.14
N ARG A 53 6.05 17.91 0.13
CA ARG A 53 5.07 17.66 -0.92
C ARG A 53 3.70 17.52 -0.29
N ALA A 54 2.69 18.11 -0.90
CA ALA A 54 1.31 17.98 -0.45
C ALA A 54 0.38 17.86 -1.65
N GLN A 55 -0.69 17.09 -1.48
CA GLN A 55 -1.75 16.95 -2.47
C GLN A 55 -3.10 17.02 -1.76
N LEU A 56 -3.98 17.87 -2.27
CA LEU A 56 -5.41 17.84 -1.95
C LEU A 56 -6.13 17.20 -3.14
N ARG A 57 -6.92 16.15 -2.88
CA ARG A 57 -7.64 15.39 -3.90
C ARG A 57 -9.12 15.28 -3.55
N ALA A 58 -9.96 15.39 -4.55
CA ALA A 58 -11.36 14.97 -4.52
C ALA A 58 -11.56 13.92 -5.62
N GLU A 59 -12.06 12.75 -5.24
CA GLU A 59 -12.15 11.60 -6.13
C GLU A 59 -13.49 10.90 -5.96
N ASP A 60 -14.10 10.54 -7.08
CA ASP A 60 -15.38 9.81 -7.14
C ASP A 60 -15.35 8.83 -8.31
N PHE A 61 -16.25 7.86 -8.30
CA PHE A 61 -16.34 6.82 -9.32
C PHE A 61 -17.77 6.69 -9.88
N GLN A 62 -17.86 6.42 -11.17
CA GLN A 62 -19.07 5.94 -11.82
C GLN A 62 -18.91 4.44 -12.06
N THR A 63 -19.68 3.62 -11.33
CA THR A 63 -19.73 2.17 -11.58
C THR A 63 -20.64 1.91 -12.76
N LEU A 64 -20.17 1.16 -13.74
CA LEU A 64 -20.89 0.88 -15.00
C LEU A 64 -21.70 -0.40 -14.91
N ASP A 65 -21.20 -1.41 -14.20
CA ASP A 65 -21.91 -2.68 -14.05
C ASP A 65 -23.11 -2.51 -13.08
N PRO A 66 -24.36 -2.70 -13.56
CA PRO A 66 -25.55 -2.57 -12.73
C PRO A 66 -25.67 -3.71 -11.70
N ASP A 67 -24.99 -4.84 -11.91
CA ASP A 67 -25.06 -6.00 -11.02
C ASP A 67 -24.16 -5.83 -9.79
N ILE A 68 -23.24 -4.83 -9.80
CA ILE A 68 -22.43 -4.49 -8.63
C ILE A 68 -23.29 -3.73 -7.61
N SER A 69 -23.51 -4.34 -6.46
CA SER A 69 -24.22 -3.75 -5.32
C SER A 69 -23.61 -2.41 -4.89
N ASP A 70 -24.39 -1.50 -4.36
CA ASP A 70 -23.92 -0.20 -3.88
C ASP A 70 -22.84 -0.36 -2.79
N VAL A 71 -22.87 -1.43 -1.99
CA VAL A 71 -21.86 -1.74 -0.94
C VAL A 71 -20.52 -2.19 -1.52
N ASP A 72 -20.51 -2.83 -2.68
CA ASP A 72 -19.29 -3.33 -3.34
C ASP A 72 -18.58 -2.27 -4.21
N ARG A 73 -19.21 -1.09 -4.38
CA ARG A 73 -18.61 0.00 -5.17
C ARG A 73 -17.48 0.67 -4.41
N PRO A 74 -16.47 1.23 -5.11
CA PRO A 74 -15.38 1.94 -4.47
C PRO A 74 -15.89 3.17 -3.67
N TYR A 75 -15.21 3.47 -2.58
CA TYR A 75 -15.44 4.71 -1.83
C TYR A 75 -15.04 5.93 -2.66
N ALA A 76 -15.85 6.98 -2.61
CA ALA A 76 -15.40 8.32 -2.98
C ALA A 76 -14.51 8.89 -1.85
N ARG A 77 -13.46 9.65 -2.21
CA ARG A 77 -12.59 10.38 -1.27
C ARG A 77 -12.84 11.88 -1.42
N LEU A 78 -13.55 12.50 -0.45
CA LEU A 78 -14.11 13.83 -0.60
C LEU A 78 -14.00 14.70 0.67
N PRO A 79 -12.86 15.34 0.98
CA PRO A 79 -11.57 15.35 0.32
C PRO A 79 -10.61 14.30 0.86
N GLN A 80 -9.44 14.19 0.20
CA GLN A 80 -8.25 13.53 0.75
C GLN A 80 -7.07 14.51 0.76
N LEU A 81 -6.37 14.61 1.87
CA LEU A 81 -5.12 15.34 2.03
C LEU A 81 -3.96 14.35 2.19
N LEU A 82 -2.98 14.45 1.32
CA LEU A 82 -1.72 13.71 1.39
C LEU A 82 -0.60 14.71 1.66
N VAL A 83 0.24 14.44 2.67
CA VAL A 83 1.42 15.24 2.97
C VAL A 83 2.61 14.32 3.17
N ASN A 84 3.71 14.60 2.49
CA ASN A 84 5.01 14.00 2.75
C ASN A 84 6.02 15.10 3.02
N TYR A 85 6.74 15.01 4.13
CA TYR A 85 7.80 15.93 4.48
C TYR A 85 9.05 15.18 4.91
N VAL A 86 10.15 15.39 4.19
CA VAL A 86 11.46 14.79 4.48
C VAL A 86 12.45 15.89 4.79
N THR A 87 13.18 15.76 5.89
CA THR A 87 14.20 16.72 6.31
C THR A 87 15.37 16.03 7.01
N GLY A 88 16.48 16.75 7.17
CA GLY A 88 17.68 16.21 7.80
C GLY A 88 18.80 15.97 6.80
N ASN A 89 19.70 15.04 7.13
CA ASN A 89 20.86 14.71 6.31
C ASN A 89 20.66 13.34 5.63
N PRO A 90 20.53 13.25 4.29
CA PRO A 90 20.36 11.98 3.58
C PRO A 90 21.50 10.97 3.79
N GLN A 91 22.69 11.42 4.22
CA GLN A 91 23.85 10.58 4.57
C GLN A 91 24.05 10.47 6.09
N GLY A 92 23.02 10.69 6.89
CA GLY A 92 23.04 10.68 8.33
C GLY A 92 21.65 10.56 8.90
N LEU A 93 21.31 11.44 9.85
CA LEU A 93 19.99 11.44 10.46
C LEU A 93 18.97 12.17 9.58
N GLU A 94 17.92 11.46 9.21
CA GLU A 94 16.81 11.95 8.39
C GLU A 94 15.48 11.72 9.10
N TYR A 95 14.60 12.66 8.98
CA TYR A 95 13.24 12.62 9.52
C TYR A 95 12.24 12.63 8.37
N GLU A 96 11.18 11.84 8.50
CA GLU A 96 10.10 11.81 7.54
C GLU A 96 8.75 11.86 8.27
N PHE A 97 7.85 12.67 7.75
CA PHE A 97 6.45 12.73 8.16
C PHE A 97 5.55 12.45 6.97
N ASN A 98 4.65 11.48 7.13
CA ASN A 98 3.62 11.16 6.17
C ASN A 98 2.24 11.32 6.80
N ASN A 99 1.33 11.96 6.07
CA ASN A 99 -0.08 12.05 6.41
C ASN A 99 -0.92 11.58 5.23
N ASP A 100 -1.94 10.77 5.51
CA ASP A 100 -3.05 10.43 4.59
C ASP A 100 -4.37 10.58 5.36
N SER A 101 -5.02 11.70 5.16
CA SER A 101 -6.29 12.02 5.80
C SER A 101 -7.38 12.14 4.76
N ALA A 102 -8.44 11.35 4.88
CA ALA A 102 -9.52 11.31 3.90
C ALA A 102 -10.88 11.14 4.54
N TYR A 103 -11.89 11.79 3.97
CA TYR A 103 -13.28 11.43 4.17
C TYR A 103 -13.70 10.46 3.07
N PHE A 104 -14.08 9.26 3.49
CA PHE A 104 -14.57 8.18 2.63
C PHE A 104 -16.08 8.20 2.63
N GLN A 105 -16.65 8.39 1.45
CA GLN A 105 -18.10 8.40 1.26
C GLN A 105 -18.54 7.17 0.49
N LYS A 106 -19.45 6.40 1.10
CA LYS A 106 -20.17 5.31 0.43
C LYS A 106 -21.53 5.83 -0.02
N LYS A 107 -21.84 5.75 -1.30
CA LYS A 107 -23.14 6.16 -1.86
C LYS A 107 -24.06 4.95 -1.93
N ILE A 108 -24.86 4.75 -0.91
CA ILE A 108 -25.87 3.70 -0.87
C ILE A 108 -27.22 4.34 -1.17
N ASN A 109 -27.79 4.01 -2.32
CA ASN A 109 -29.07 4.56 -2.80
C ASN A 109 -30.25 3.66 -2.52
N ASN A 110 -30.02 2.39 -2.21
CA ASN A 110 -31.07 1.40 -2.01
C ASN A 110 -31.10 0.97 -0.53
N ASP A 111 -32.23 1.22 0.15
CA ASP A 111 -32.44 0.81 1.54
C ASP A 111 -32.40 -0.73 1.72
N ALA A 112 -32.67 -1.50 0.66
CA ALA A 112 -32.57 -2.96 0.67
C ALA A 112 -31.08 -3.40 0.82
N ASP A 113 -30.14 -2.66 0.24
CA ASP A 113 -28.72 -2.94 0.36
C ASP A 113 -28.18 -2.64 1.77
N LEU A 114 -28.83 -1.73 2.49
CA LEU A 114 -28.51 -1.44 3.91
C LEU A 114 -29.03 -2.52 4.87
N ASN A 115 -30.23 -3.08 4.58
CA ASN A 115 -30.89 -4.02 5.47
C ASN A 115 -30.50 -5.49 5.22
N ASN A 116 -29.94 -5.77 4.07
CA ASN A 116 -29.47 -7.10 3.68
C ASN A 116 -28.26 -6.97 2.77
N PRO A 117 -27.15 -6.44 3.29
CA PRO A 117 -25.90 -6.47 2.55
C PRO A 117 -25.56 -7.95 2.31
N GLN A 118 -25.81 -8.43 1.08
CA GLN A 118 -25.34 -9.71 0.62
C GLN A 118 -24.05 -9.44 -0.17
N PRO A 119 -22.88 -9.43 0.48
CA PRO A 119 -21.64 -9.38 -0.25
C PRO A 119 -21.59 -10.61 -1.14
N THR A 120 -21.11 -10.46 -2.35
CA THR A 120 -20.92 -11.56 -3.29
C THR A 120 -19.93 -12.62 -2.77
N ASP A 121 -19.16 -12.29 -1.73
CA ASP A 121 -18.19 -13.17 -1.05
C ASP A 121 -18.72 -13.83 0.23
N GLY A 122 -19.99 -13.60 0.60
CA GLY A 122 -20.61 -14.17 1.81
C GLY A 122 -20.19 -13.50 3.14
N SER A 123 -19.48 -12.39 3.10
CA SER A 123 -19.16 -11.60 4.30
C SER A 123 -20.31 -10.62 4.61
N ASN A 124 -20.77 -10.55 5.86
CA ASN A 124 -21.68 -9.50 6.33
C ASN A 124 -20.87 -8.22 6.62
N VAL A 125 -20.23 -7.64 5.61
CA VAL A 125 -19.41 -6.45 5.79
C VAL A 125 -20.26 -5.22 5.55
N TYR A 126 -20.60 -4.55 6.65
CA TYR A 126 -21.11 -3.20 6.59
C TYR A 126 -19.92 -2.22 6.33
N GLU A 127 -20.08 -1.38 5.30
CA GLU A 127 -19.08 -0.39 4.91
C GLU A 127 -19.60 1.04 5.12
N PRO A 128 -19.44 1.61 6.35
CA PRO A 128 -19.92 2.95 6.65
C PRO A 128 -19.06 4.02 5.97
N SER A 129 -19.67 5.19 5.74
CA SER A 129 -18.89 6.40 5.45
C SER A 129 -18.15 6.86 6.71
N GLY A 130 -16.97 7.48 6.53
CA GLY A 130 -16.19 7.95 7.68
C GLY A 130 -14.93 8.71 7.29
N THR A 131 -14.25 9.24 8.30
CA THR A 131 -12.98 9.95 8.15
C THR A 131 -11.86 9.10 8.70
N ARG A 132 -10.81 8.90 7.91
CA ARG A 132 -9.54 8.33 8.36
C ARG A 132 -8.49 9.43 8.47
N LEU A 133 -7.78 9.47 9.60
CA LEU A 133 -6.61 10.29 9.81
C LEU A 133 -5.42 9.37 10.10
N TYR A 134 -4.56 9.19 9.14
CA TYR A 134 -3.31 8.42 9.28
C TYR A 134 -2.12 9.36 9.31
N ASN A 135 -1.19 9.10 10.26
CA ASN A 135 0.09 9.79 10.31
C ASN A 135 1.20 8.79 10.62
N ASP A 136 2.35 9.00 10.00
CA ASP A 136 3.60 8.27 10.26
C ASP A 136 4.73 9.28 10.43
N LEU A 137 5.34 9.30 11.61
CA LEU A 137 6.52 10.09 11.90
C LEU A 137 7.69 9.14 12.12
N SER A 138 8.71 9.26 11.31
CA SER A 138 9.89 8.41 11.39
C SER A 138 11.21 9.18 11.47
N ALA A 139 12.21 8.53 12.07
CA ALA A 139 13.58 8.99 12.09
C ALA A 139 14.49 7.80 11.71
N ARG A 140 15.32 7.96 10.69
CA ARG A 140 16.28 6.95 10.25
C ARG A 140 17.69 7.50 10.22
N TYR A 141 18.65 6.64 10.48
CA TYR A 141 20.06 6.98 10.38
C TYR A 141 20.70 6.21 9.23
N ASN A 142 21.08 6.94 8.17
CA ASN A 142 21.61 6.37 6.93
C ASN A 142 23.12 6.20 7.01
N LEU A 143 23.60 5.07 7.50
CA LEU A 143 25.01 4.69 7.43
C LEU A 143 25.24 3.91 6.14
N ARG A 144 25.85 4.57 5.15
CA ARG A 144 26.14 3.95 3.84
C ARG A 144 27.58 4.24 3.44
N ASN A 145 28.23 3.23 2.88
CA ASN A 145 29.47 3.36 2.16
C ASN A 145 29.42 2.58 0.84
N GLN A 146 30.51 2.44 0.13
CA GLN A 146 30.55 1.81 -1.20
C GLN A 146 30.18 0.32 -1.18
N TRP A 147 30.39 -0.37 -0.06
CA TRP A 147 30.24 -1.82 0.03
C TRP A 147 29.26 -2.29 1.11
N SER A 148 28.68 -1.37 1.90
CA SER A 148 27.71 -1.74 2.94
C SER A 148 26.74 -0.63 3.26
N PHE A 149 25.60 -1.01 3.85
CA PHE A 149 24.69 -0.08 4.50
C PHE A 149 24.17 -0.66 5.81
N PHE A 150 23.83 0.25 6.72
CA PHE A 150 23.20 -0.06 8.01
C PHE A 150 22.25 1.09 8.35
N ILE A 151 20.95 0.82 8.33
CA ILE A 151 19.90 1.83 8.41
C ILE A 151 18.90 1.44 9.50
N PRO A 152 19.15 1.80 10.77
CA PRO A 152 18.14 1.74 11.80
C PRO A 152 17.10 2.85 11.59
N GLN A 153 15.85 2.54 11.83
CA GLN A 153 14.72 3.47 11.79
C GLN A 153 13.79 3.23 12.98
N VAL A 154 13.30 4.28 13.54
CA VAL A 154 12.18 4.28 14.50
C VAL A 154 11.04 5.10 13.92
N SER A 155 9.81 4.65 14.12
CA SER A 155 8.63 5.42 13.72
C SER A 155 7.51 5.31 14.75
N VAL A 156 6.60 6.27 14.68
CA VAL A 156 5.34 6.25 15.42
C VAL A 156 4.23 6.49 14.41
N ARG A 157 3.34 5.51 14.30
CA ARG A 157 2.18 5.55 13.41
C ARG A 157 0.91 5.74 14.22
N THR A 158 0.01 6.59 13.73
CA THR A 158 -1.31 6.81 14.32
C THR A 158 -2.39 6.60 13.27
N LEU A 159 -3.44 5.94 13.67
CA LEU A 159 -4.64 5.75 12.87
C LEU A 159 -5.85 6.12 13.72
N ASN A 160 -6.61 7.11 13.25
CA ASN A 160 -7.88 7.51 13.87
C ASN A 160 -8.96 7.39 12.80
N THR A 161 -10.07 6.78 13.19
CA THR A 161 -11.23 6.60 12.31
C THR A 161 -12.47 7.13 13.01
N PHE A 162 -13.20 7.99 12.32
CA PHE A 162 -14.45 8.61 12.78
C PHE A 162 -15.55 8.24 11.79
N TYR A 163 -16.60 7.61 12.28
CA TYR A 163 -17.72 7.22 11.45
C TYR A 163 -18.71 8.37 11.21
N ASP A 164 -19.33 8.40 10.04
CA ASP A 164 -20.43 9.32 9.77
C ASP A 164 -21.69 8.87 10.51
N GLN A 165 -22.12 9.63 11.51
CA GLN A 165 -23.27 9.33 12.36
C GLN A 165 -24.55 9.09 11.55
N LYS A 166 -24.77 9.81 10.46
CA LYS A 166 -25.93 9.61 9.59
C LYS A 166 -25.98 8.23 8.96
N THR A 167 -24.80 7.65 8.71
CA THR A 167 -24.68 6.28 8.19
C THR A 167 -24.91 5.28 9.31
N ILE A 168 -24.37 5.52 10.51
CA ILE A 168 -24.54 4.68 11.69
C ILE A 168 -26.01 4.59 12.14
N ASP A 169 -26.73 5.69 12.13
CA ASP A 169 -28.14 5.73 12.57
C ASP A 169 -29.07 4.84 11.73
N ARG A 170 -28.64 4.43 10.55
CA ARG A 170 -29.38 3.50 9.67
C ARG A 170 -29.13 2.03 9.98
N LEU A 171 -28.19 1.72 10.87
CA LEU A 171 -27.77 0.37 11.18
C LEU A 171 -28.63 -0.26 12.28
N ASP A 172 -28.60 -1.60 12.33
CA ASP A 172 -29.10 -2.33 13.49
C ASP A 172 -28.20 -2.12 14.73
N GLU A 173 -28.68 -2.55 15.91
CA GLU A 173 -28.01 -2.31 17.18
C GLU A 173 -26.63 -3.02 17.27
N THR A 174 -26.45 -4.15 16.60
CA THR A 174 -25.22 -4.91 16.59
C THR A 174 -24.17 -4.21 15.76
N GLN A 175 -24.53 -3.80 14.57
CA GLN A 175 -23.69 -3.06 13.63
C GLN A 175 -23.26 -1.70 14.21
N ARG A 176 -24.16 -1.00 14.95
CA ARG A 176 -23.82 0.27 15.62
C ARG A 176 -22.74 0.11 16.67
N LYS A 177 -22.75 -0.99 17.44
CA LYS A 177 -21.72 -1.26 18.46
C LYS A 177 -20.35 -1.54 17.85
N GLU A 178 -20.31 -2.07 16.63
CA GLU A 178 -19.08 -2.33 15.90
C GLU A 178 -18.53 -1.07 15.22
N SER A 179 -19.34 -0.01 15.10
CA SER A 179 -19.01 1.23 14.37
C SER A 179 -18.71 2.39 15.34
N GLU A 180 -17.92 2.16 16.38
CA GLU A 180 -17.43 3.20 17.27
C GLU A 180 -16.17 3.87 16.73
N ASP A 181 -16.00 5.16 17.03
CA ASP A 181 -14.77 5.88 16.70
C ASP A 181 -13.54 5.18 17.29
N GLN A 182 -12.52 4.99 16.49
CA GLN A 182 -11.35 4.20 16.82
C GLN A 182 -10.09 5.05 16.79
N SER A 183 -9.16 4.76 17.69
CA SER A 183 -7.84 5.41 17.72
C SER A 183 -6.78 4.41 18.15
N VAL A 184 -5.71 4.31 17.38
CA VAL A 184 -4.57 3.46 17.70
C VAL A 184 -3.24 4.14 17.41
N ILE A 185 -2.25 3.89 18.26
CA ILE A 185 -0.87 4.35 18.13
C ILE A 185 0.04 3.12 18.19
N VAL A 186 0.88 2.97 17.17
CA VAL A 186 1.83 1.84 17.05
C VAL A 186 3.24 2.40 16.83
N PRO A 187 4.16 2.19 17.79
CA PRO A 187 5.58 2.40 17.55
C PRO A 187 6.13 1.27 16.69
N GLU A 188 7.11 1.58 15.85
CA GLU A 188 7.78 0.61 15.00
C GLU A 188 9.29 0.84 15.02
N PHE A 189 10.04 -0.24 15.00
CA PHE A 189 11.49 -0.25 14.77
C PHE A 189 11.78 -1.11 13.54
N THR A 190 12.64 -0.60 12.65
CA THR A 190 13.20 -1.41 11.57
C THR A 190 14.72 -1.26 11.51
N LEU A 191 15.36 -2.30 11.04
CA LEU A 191 16.79 -2.31 10.75
C LEU A 191 16.99 -2.94 9.36
N ASP A 192 17.50 -2.16 8.43
CA ASP A 192 17.87 -2.62 7.10
C ASP A 192 19.41 -2.59 6.95
N THR A 193 20.01 -3.71 6.60
CA THR A 193 21.47 -3.81 6.47
C THR A 193 21.87 -4.76 5.35
N GLY A 194 22.97 -4.45 4.70
CA GLY A 194 23.47 -5.28 3.60
C GLY A 194 24.92 -4.97 3.26
N LEU A 195 25.49 -5.92 2.51
CA LEU A 195 26.84 -5.82 1.94
C LEU A 195 26.75 -5.92 0.41
N THR A 196 27.77 -5.41 -0.26
CA THR A 196 27.93 -5.59 -1.71
C THR A 196 29.37 -6.03 -1.97
N PHE A 197 29.51 -7.21 -2.56
CA PHE A 197 30.78 -7.75 -3.04
C PHE A 197 30.83 -7.58 -4.54
N GLU A 198 31.93 -7.09 -5.05
CA GLU A 198 32.14 -6.84 -6.47
C GLU A 198 33.28 -7.68 -7.01
N LYS A 199 33.09 -8.19 -8.22
CA LYS A 199 34.14 -8.86 -8.98
C LYS A 199 34.23 -8.22 -10.36
N GLU A 200 35.35 -7.54 -10.59
CA GLU A 200 35.68 -6.96 -11.89
C GLU A 200 36.20 -8.03 -12.85
N GLY A 201 35.89 -7.89 -14.14
CA GLY A 201 36.33 -8.74 -15.22
C GLY A 201 35.83 -8.19 -16.56
N LYS A 202 35.60 -9.07 -17.54
CA LYS A 202 34.90 -8.67 -18.78
C LYS A 202 33.52 -8.11 -18.48
N TYR A 203 32.89 -8.61 -17.41
CA TYR A 203 31.62 -8.18 -16.86
C TYR A 203 31.84 -7.82 -15.38
N LEU A 204 31.16 -6.77 -14.91
CA LEU A 204 31.08 -6.48 -13.49
C LEU A 204 30.01 -7.37 -12.86
N GLN A 205 30.38 -8.10 -11.82
CA GLN A 205 29.49 -8.98 -11.08
C GLN A 205 29.35 -8.47 -9.66
N THR A 206 28.12 -8.42 -9.13
CA THR A 206 27.88 -8.06 -7.74
C THR A 206 27.14 -9.17 -7.02
N LEU A 207 27.47 -9.39 -5.75
CA LEU A 207 26.76 -10.28 -4.84
C LEU A 207 26.38 -9.48 -3.60
N SER A 208 25.08 -9.39 -3.31
CA SER A 208 24.55 -8.49 -2.28
C SER A 208 23.67 -9.25 -1.28
N PRO A 209 24.23 -9.75 -0.16
CA PRO A 209 23.42 -10.21 0.96
C PRO A 209 22.76 -9.03 1.68
N ARG A 210 21.50 -9.21 2.10
CA ARG A 210 20.68 -8.24 2.82
C ARG A 210 19.95 -8.91 3.98
N ALA A 211 19.87 -8.22 5.10
CA ALA A 211 19.05 -8.60 6.23
C ALA A 211 18.15 -7.42 6.62
N PHE A 212 16.90 -7.72 6.93
CA PHE A 212 15.92 -6.73 7.36
C PHE A 212 15.16 -7.26 8.57
N TYR A 213 15.13 -6.48 9.62
CA TYR A 213 14.35 -6.78 10.82
C TYR A 213 13.28 -5.72 11.03
N ALA A 214 12.06 -6.12 11.38
CA ALA A 214 10.98 -5.22 11.75
C ALA A 214 10.27 -5.68 13.03
N TYR A 215 9.96 -4.72 13.88
CA TYR A 215 9.19 -4.93 15.09
C TYR A 215 8.17 -3.83 15.28
N SER A 216 6.90 -4.21 15.47
CA SER A 216 5.81 -3.35 15.94
C SER A 216 4.84 -4.17 16.80
N PRO A 217 4.43 -3.67 17.98
CA PRO A 217 3.57 -4.44 18.89
C PRO A 217 2.16 -4.56 18.33
N TYR A 218 1.52 -5.70 18.61
CA TYR A 218 0.10 -5.88 18.36
C TYR A 218 -0.75 -4.86 19.10
N LYS A 219 -1.70 -4.26 18.39
CA LYS A 219 -2.81 -3.49 18.94
C LYS A 219 -4.10 -4.01 18.32
N ASN A 220 -5.12 -4.21 19.14
CA ASN A 220 -6.42 -4.64 18.64
C ASN A 220 -7.01 -3.57 17.70
N GLN A 221 -7.36 -3.99 16.51
CA GLN A 221 -7.99 -3.17 15.47
C GLN A 221 -9.21 -3.89 14.87
N ASP A 222 -9.78 -4.83 15.66
CA ASP A 222 -11.05 -5.46 15.31
C ASP A 222 -12.13 -4.35 15.29
N GLY A 223 -13.02 -4.36 14.32
CA GLY A 223 -14.05 -3.33 14.15
C GLY A 223 -13.61 -2.06 13.42
N TYR A 224 -12.31 -1.91 13.05
CA TYR A 224 -11.91 -0.83 12.14
C TYR A 224 -12.44 -1.10 10.73
N PRO A 225 -12.98 -0.07 10.04
CA PRO A 225 -13.42 -0.24 8.65
C PRO A 225 -12.24 -0.55 7.74
N ASN A 226 -12.53 -1.13 6.60
CA ASN A 226 -11.60 -1.22 5.48
C ASN A 226 -12.11 -0.33 4.34
N PHE A 227 -11.57 0.88 4.22
CA PHE A 227 -11.99 1.83 3.19
C PHE A 227 -11.31 1.57 1.84
N ASP A 228 -9.99 1.33 1.87
CA ASP A 228 -9.20 1.21 0.64
C ASP A 228 -7.96 0.32 0.77
N SER A 229 -7.86 -0.47 1.84
CA SER A 229 -6.69 -1.30 2.04
C SER A 229 -6.85 -2.69 1.42
N THR A 230 -5.78 -3.18 0.82
CA THR A 230 -5.66 -4.51 0.26
C THR A 230 -4.38 -5.19 0.72
N ALA A 231 -4.34 -6.52 0.71
CA ALA A 231 -3.14 -7.25 1.06
C ALA A 231 -2.04 -7.03 0.01
N ALA A 232 -0.81 -6.79 0.47
CA ALA A 232 0.34 -6.66 -0.41
C ALA A 232 0.75 -8.04 -0.95
N SER A 233 1.03 -8.10 -2.25
CA SER A 233 1.56 -9.30 -2.88
C SER A 233 3.01 -9.53 -2.45
N ILE A 234 3.34 -10.76 -2.07
CA ILE A 234 4.69 -11.13 -1.67
C ILE A 234 5.57 -11.26 -2.92
N ASN A 235 6.65 -10.49 -2.94
CA ASN A 235 7.75 -10.59 -3.90
C ASN A 235 9.08 -10.36 -3.15
N TYR A 236 10.20 -10.42 -3.86
CA TYR A 236 11.51 -10.27 -3.22
C TYR A 236 11.67 -8.94 -2.48
N ASP A 237 11.22 -7.82 -3.07
CA ASP A 237 11.35 -6.50 -2.45
C ASP A 237 10.40 -6.35 -1.25
N GLN A 238 9.24 -6.98 -1.30
CA GLN A 238 8.27 -6.98 -0.19
C GLN A 238 8.79 -7.70 1.07
N LEU A 239 9.74 -8.63 0.95
CA LEU A 239 10.38 -9.24 2.12
C LEU A 239 11.11 -8.22 3.01
N PHE A 240 11.53 -7.09 2.45
CA PHE A 240 12.25 -6.01 3.15
C PHE A 240 11.36 -4.79 3.41
N ASN A 241 10.05 -5.01 3.52
CA ASN A 241 9.05 -3.98 3.79
C ASN A 241 8.22 -4.39 5.00
N PRO A 242 8.06 -3.54 6.03
CA PRO A 242 7.23 -3.86 7.19
C PRO A 242 5.72 -3.74 6.88
N ARG A 243 5.33 -3.24 5.70
CA ARG A 243 3.93 -3.06 5.31
C ARG A 243 3.38 -4.30 4.63
N ARG A 244 2.38 -4.95 5.27
CA ARG A 244 1.65 -6.10 4.74
C ARG A 244 0.40 -5.70 3.94
N PHE A 245 0.01 -4.44 4.05
CA PHE A 245 -1.16 -3.89 3.39
C PHE A 245 -0.79 -2.68 2.53
N TYR A 246 -1.44 -2.53 1.39
CA TYR A 246 -1.57 -1.26 0.70
C TYR A 246 -2.75 -0.50 1.32
N GLY A 247 -2.66 0.82 1.40
CA GLY A 247 -3.61 1.64 2.16
C GLY A 247 -3.24 1.76 3.63
N HIS A 248 -4.09 2.41 4.43
CA HIS A 248 -3.77 2.77 5.82
C HIS A 248 -4.90 2.44 6.81
N ASP A 249 -5.76 1.46 6.51
CA ASP A 249 -6.86 1.07 7.40
C ASP A 249 -6.42 0.15 8.54
N ARG A 250 -5.17 -0.32 8.50
CA ARG A 250 -4.55 -1.14 9.52
C ARG A 250 -3.11 -0.72 9.77
N LEU A 251 -2.68 -0.82 11.03
CA LEU A 251 -1.28 -0.68 11.44
C LEU A 251 -0.77 -2.06 11.84
N GLU A 252 0.14 -2.60 11.06
CA GLU A 252 0.64 -3.96 11.19
C GLU A 252 1.35 -4.21 12.52
N ASP A 253 1.17 -5.41 13.04
CA ASP A 253 2.00 -6.04 14.06
C ASP A 253 3.11 -6.83 13.38
N ASN A 254 4.35 -6.50 13.68
CA ASN A 254 5.53 -7.09 13.06
C ASN A 254 6.49 -7.61 14.11
N ASN A 255 7.04 -8.78 13.88
CA ASN A 255 8.23 -9.30 14.56
C ASN A 255 8.85 -10.35 13.64
N PHE A 256 9.65 -9.89 12.68
CA PHE A 256 10.23 -10.78 11.69
C PHE A 256 11.62 -10.35 11.24
N LEU A 257 12.38 -11.33 10.77
CA LEU A 257 13.67 -11.19 10.11
C LEU A 257 13.59 -11.70 8.68
N SER A 258 13.91 -10.88 7.71
CA SER A 258 14.08 -11.28 6.32
C SER A 258 15.55 -11.35 5.94
N LEU A 259 15.91 -12.41 5.25
CA LEU A 259 17.25 -12.60 4.68
C LEU A 259 17.13 -12.72 3.16
N GLY A 260 18.03 -12.08 2.45
CA GLY A 260 18.07 -12.13 1.01
C GLY A 260 19.46 -12.10 0.44
N LEU A 261 19.58 -12.61 -0.77
CA LEU A 261 20.81 -12.62 -1.56
C LEU A 261 20.45 -12.24 -3.00
N SER A 262 21.13 -11.22 -3.53
CA SER A 262 21.01 -10.80 -4.92
C SER A 262 22.33 -10.91 -5.64
N TYR A 263 22.30 -11.42 -6.86
CA TYR A 263 23.43 -11.44 -7.80
C TYR A 263 23.06 -10.60 -9.02
N SER A 264 23.95 -9.68 -9.43
CA SER A 264 23.78 -8.91 -10.66
C SER A 264 25.00 -9.02 -11.57
N LEU A 265 24.75 -9.01 -12.87
CA LEU A 265 25.76 -9.04 -13.93
C LEU A 265 25.58 -7.82 -14.83
N PHE A 266 26.62 -6.98 -14.89
CA PHE A 266 26.64 -5.79 -15.74
C PHE A 266 27.60 -5.98 -16.92
N ASP A 267 27.23 -5.52 -18.08
CA ASP A 267 28.08 -5.57 -19.26
C ASP A 267 29.14 -4.43 -19.28
N THR A 268 29.91 -4.38 -20.37
CA THR A 268 31.03 -3.43 -20.52
C THR A 268 30.59 -1.96 -20.62
N ILE A 269 29.32 -1.70 -20.87
CA ILE A 269 28.74 -0.36 -20.90
C ILE A 269 27.95 -0.02 -19.64
N GLY A 270 27.97 -0.91 -18.63
CA GLY A 270 27.30 -0.72 -17.34
C GLY A 270 25.80 -1.09 -17.34
N LEU A 271 25.29 -1.74 -18.39
CA LEU A 271 23.90 -2.20 -18.43
C LEU A 271 23.76 -3.52 -17.67
N GLU A 272 22.78 -3.60 -16.73
CA GLU A 272 22.46 -4.81 -16.02
C GLU A 272 21.82 -5.85 -16.96
N ARG A 273 22.51 -6.94 -17.21
CA ARG A 273 22.09 -8.04 -18.10
C ARG A 273 21.35 -9.14 -17.37
N LEU A 274 21.65 -9.32 -16.10
CA LEU A 274 21.03 -10.35 -15.26
C LEU A 274 20.94 -9.85 -13.84
N ARG A 275 19.79 -10.04 -13.21
CA ARG A 275 19.61 -9.99 -11.76
C ARG A 275 18.88 -11.23 -11.31
N ALA A 276 19.46 -11.95 -10.36
CA ALA A 276 18.83 -13.09 -9.71
C ALA A 276 18.82 -12.88 -8.21
N SER A 277 17.66 -13.01 -7.57
CA SER A 277 17.50 -12.78 -6.14
C SER A 277 16.72 -13.92 -5.51
N ILE A 278 17.11 -14.29 -4.29
CA ILE A 278 16.39 -15.23 -3.45
C ILE A 278 16.32 -14.70 -2.03
N GLY A 279 15.19 -14.88 -1.37
CA GLY A 279 15.01 -14.45 0.01
C GLY A 279 13.90 -15.19 0.71
N GLN A 280 13.86 -15.02 2.03
CA GLN A 280 12.86 -15.62 2.91
C GLN A 280 12.68 -14.77 4.16
N SER A 281 11.46 -14.71 4.71
CA SER A 281 11.15 -14.08 6.00
C SER A 281 10.85 -15.13 7.06
N TYR A 282 11.33 -14.87 8.28
CA TYR A 282 11.12 -15.69 9.49
C TYR A 282 10.35 -14.86 10.49
N PHE A 283 9.18 -15.33 10.92
CA PHE A 283 8.28 -14.65 11.84
C PHE A 283 8.43 -15.20 13.25
N PHE A 284 8.69 -14.34 14.22
CA PHE A 284 8.85 -14.72 15.63
C PHE A 284 7.52 -14.76 16.35
N ASP A 285 6.52 -13.99 15.91
CA ASP A 285 5.17 -13.94 16.44
C ASP A 285 4.13 -14.18 15.32
N ASP A 286 2.92 -14.58 15.73
CA ASP A 286 1.76 -14.65 14.83
C ASP A 286 1.31 -13.22 14.48
N ARG A 287 0.87 -13.03 13.24
CA ARG A 287 0.37 -11.77 12.71
C ARG A 287 -1.13 -11.65 12.97
N LYS A 288 -1.51 -10.87 13.98
CA LYS A 288 -2.89 -10.80 14.50
C LYS A 288 -3.72 -9.70 13.86
N VAL A 289 -3.08 -8.67 13.29
CA VAL A 289 -3.78 -7.62 12.55
C VAL A 289 -4.07 -8.10 11.14
N THR A 290 -5.36 -8.14 10.79
CA THR A 290 -5.85 -8.61 9.48
C THR A 290 -6.85 -7.61 8.91
N LEU A 291 -7.11 -7.65 7.60
CA LEU A 291 -8.12 -6.80 6.96
C LEU A 291 -9.54 -7.28 7.26
N ASN A 292 -9.76 -8.60 7.29
CA ASN A 292 -11.09 -9.21 7.33
C ASN A 292 -11.36 -9.98 8.63
N ASN A 293 -10.64 -9.66 9.73
CA ASN A 293 -10.73 -10.38 11.02
C ASN A 293 -10.47 -11.88 10.91
N SER A 294 -9.91 -12.35 9.81
CA SER A 294 -9.58 -13.75 9.53
C SER A 294 -8.28 -14.15 10.23
N LYS A 295 -8.34 -14.30 11.56
CA LYS A 295 -7.16 -14.59 12.41
C LYS A 295 -6.61 -16.01 12.20
N ASP A 296 -7.46 -16.92 11.72
CA ASP A 296 -7.13 -18.34 11.54
C ASP A 296 -6.53 -18.64 10.15
N ASP A 297 -6.28 -17.63 9.31
CA ASP A 297 -5.61 -17.81 8.05
C ASP A 297 -4.20 -18.38 8.28
N PRO A 298 -3.84 -19.53 7.68
CA PRO A 298 -2.50 -20.12 7.78
C PRO A 298 -1.38 -19.10 7.51
N PHE A 299 -1.59 -18.20 6.57
CA PHE A 299 -0.64 -17.12 6.27
C PHE A 299 -0.30 -16.26 7.50
N ASN A 300 -1.20 -16.12 8.47
CA ASN A 300 -1.00 -15.31 9.67
C ASN A 300 -0.27 -16.04 10.80
N THR A 301 -0.26 -17.38 10.79
CA THR A 301 0.32 -18.23 11.82
C THR A 301 1.60 -18.95 11.41
N GLU A 302 1.90 -19.02 10.11
CA GLU A 302 3.14 -19.59 9.61
C GLU A 302 4.37 -18.86 10.15
N LYS A 303 5.41 -19.61 10.49
CA LYS A 303 6.65 -19.08 11.09
C LYS A 303 7.66 -18.59 10.05
N GLN A 304 7.41 -18.83 8.79
CA GLN A 304 8.26 -18.37 7.68
C GLN A 304 7.47 -18.29 6.38
N THR A 305 7.90 -17.44 5.47
CA THR A 305 7.45 -17.55 4.08
C THR A 305 8.13 -18.73 3.41
N GLY A 306 7.58 -19.21 2.30
CA GLY A 306 8.37 -20.01 1.37
C GLY A 306 9.52 -19.18 0.78
N PRO A 307 10.51 -19.83 0.11
CA PRO A 307 11.53 -19.12 -0.65
C PRO A 307 10.89 -18.25 -1.74
N VAL A 308 11.29 -17.00 -1.80
CA VAL A 308 10.87 -16.05 -2.83
C VAL A 308 12.03 -15.85 -3.79
N ILE A 309 11.80 -16.09 -5.07
CA ILE A 309 12.80 -16.00 -6.13
C ILE A 309 12.37 -14.94 -7.13
N SER A 310 13.29 -14.07 -7.51
CA SER A 310 13.11 -13.08 -8.57
C SER A 310 14.26 -13.21 -9.56
N LEU A 311 13.94 -13.26 -10.85
CA LEU A 311 14.89 -13.26 -11.95
C LEU A 311 14.49 -12.21 -12.97
N SER A 312 15.40 -11.32 -13.30
CA SER A 312 15.26 -10.35 -14.39
C SER A 312 16.47 -10.45 -15.31
N SER A 313 16.24 -10.56 -16.60
CA SER A 313 17.33 -10.65 -17.58
C SER A 313 17.00 -9.87 -18.83
N GLN A 314 17.89 -8.98 -19.23
CA GLN A 314 17.86 -8.28 -20.52
C GLN A 314 18.71 -9.04 -21.53
N LEU A 315 18.07 -9.94 -22.30
CA LEU A 315 18.74 -10.80 -23.26
C LEU A 315 19.17 -10.05 -24.54
N SER A 316 18.41 -9.01 -24.90
CA SER A 316 18.74 -8.11 -26.01
C SER A 316 18.17 -6.72 -25.76
N GLU A 317 18.41 -5.74 -26.64
CA GLU A 317 17.87 -4.39 -26.53
C GLU A 317 16.33 -4.37 -26.45
N ASN A 318 15.67 -5.34 -27.08
CA ASN A 318 14.22 -5.40 -27.22
C ASN A 318 13.58 -6.58 -26.47
N PHE A 319 14.37 -7.36 -25.74
CA PHE A 319 13.83 -8.57 -25.09
C PHE A 319 14.29 -8.67 -23.63
N THR A 320 13.32 -8.55 -22.70
CA THR A 320 13.53 -8.70 -21.28
C THR A 320 12.64 -9.83 -20.75
N VAL A 321 13.20 -10.66 -19.88
CA VAL A 321 12.49 -11.74 -19.16
C VAL A 321 12.44 -11.40 -17.69
N ASN A 322 11.25 -11.41 -17.09
CA ASN A 322 11.04 -11.28 -15.66
C ASN A 322 10.28 -12.50 -15.13
N LEU A 323 10.81 -13.11 -14.10
CA LEU A 323 10.20 -14.23 -13.40
C LEU A 323 10.17 -13.92 -11.90
N ASN A 324 8.99 -14.02 -11.30
CA ASN A 324 8.83 -14.00 -9.85
C ASN A 324 8.09 -15.26 -9.41
N SER A 325 8.58 -15.92 -8.39
CA SER A 325 7.99 -17.14 -7.85
C SER A 325 8.13 -17.16 -6.34
N MET A 326 7.07 -17.58 -5.67
CA MET A 326 7.06 -17.95 -4.25
C MET A 326 6.60 -19.39 -4.14
N TRP A 327 7.33 -20.19 -3.38
CA TRP A 327 6.97 -21.58 -3.08
C TRP A 327 6.31 -21.60 -1.70
N MET A 328 5.09 -22.09 -1.66
CA MET A 328 4.33 -22.34 -0.41
C MET A 328 4.54 -23.76 0.08
#